data_5fea370e87159a60de15ab4f0cfc63a4
#
_entry.id   5fea370e87159a60de15ab4f0cfc63a4
#
_cell.length_a   1.000
_cell.length_b   1.000
_cell.length_c   1.000
_cell.angle_alpha   90.00
_cell.angle_beta   90.00
_cell.angle_gamma   90.00
#
_symmetry.space_group_name_H-M   'P 1'
#
loop_
_entity.id
_entity.type
_entity.pdbx_description
1 polymer ?
#
loop_
_entity_poly.entity_id
_entity_poly.type
_entity_poly.pdbx_seq_one_letter_code
_entity_poly.pdbx_strand_id
1 'polypeptide(L)'
;TVLSRGLGDVYKRQPKESEKYMCEKHKLYFKNKLISWKKDLVRSNNQALYNSSMDDNSTSADIVDQASSYTDKNVEMRAINRQIKLISKIDSALRKIKDGTYGFCEETGEPIGIKRLMARPVATLSIAAQEKHEKEEKVYADDV
;
A
#
# COMPACT_ATOMS: atom_id res chain seq x y z
N THR A 1 10.97 32.41 2.31
CA THR A 1 11.93 31.35 2.68
C THR A 1 11.69 30.76 4.06
N VAL A 2 11.24 31.56 5.03
CA VAL A 2 10.90 31.06 6.38
C VAL A 2 9.64 30.17 6.36
N LEU A 3 8.65 30.51 5.53
CA LEU A 3 7.43 29.71 5.33
C LEU A 3 7.72 28.36 4.67
N SER A 4 8.69 28.28 3.77
CA SER A 4 9.06 27.02 3.13
C SER A 4 9.84 26.08 4.06
N ARG A 5 10.60 26.60 5.02
CA ARG A 5 11.25 25.79 6.06
C ARG A 5 10.23 25.22 7.05
N GLY A 6 9.26 26.02 7.47
CA GLY A 6 8.20 25.57 8.37
C GLY A 6 7.30 24.50 7.75
N LEU A 7 6.99 24.61 6.46
CA LEU A 7 6.25 23.59 5.71
C LEU A 7 7.06 22.30 5.55
N GLY A 8 8.34 22.39 5.24
CA GLY A 8 9.21 21.22 5.10
C GLY A 8 9.34 20.42 6.39
N ASP A 9 9.42 21.10 7.54
CA ASP A 9 9.51 20.43 8.85
C ASP A 9 8.18 19.79 9.26
N VAL A 10 7.05 20.42 8.94
CA VAL A 10 5.72 19.85 9.18
C VAL A 10 5.52 18.54 8.37
N TYR A 11 5.99 18.51 7.13
CA TYR A 11 5.89 17.35 6.26
C TYR A 11 6.80 16.18 6.66
N LYS A 12 7.94 16.49 7.28
CA LYS A 12 8.92 15.47 7.70
C LYS A 12 8.74 14.98 9.13
N ARG A 13 7.97 15.71 9.92
CA ARG A 13 7.77 15.38 11.33
C ARG A 13 6.86 14.18 11.47
N GLN A 14 7.38 13.13 12.12
CA GLN A 14 6.59 11.96 12.43
C GLN A 14 5.45 12.28 13.40
N PRO A 15 4.28 11.66 13.26
CA PRO A 15 3.18 11.86 14.18
C PRO A 15 3.54 11.37 15.59
N LYS A 16 3.19 12.15 16.59
CA LYS A 16 3.42 11.82 18.02
C LYS A 16 2.14 11.26 18.64
N GLU A 17 2.30 10.26 19.48
CA GLU A 17 1.18 9.70 20.25
C GLU A 17 0.58 10.68 21.25
N SER A 18 1.36 11.66 21.69
CA SER A 18 0.91 12.73 22.60
C SER A 18 -0.04 13.74 21.96
N GLU A 19 -0.10 13.78 20.65
CA GLU A 19 -0.99 14.66 19.90
C GLU A 19 -2.38 14.01 19.76
N LYS A 20 -3.40 14.85 19.54
CA LYS A 20 -4.76 14.35 19.27
C LYS A 20 -4.76 13.41 18.07
N TYR A 21 -5.34 12.21 18.24
CA TYR A 21 -5.40 11.19 17.20
C TYR A 21 -6.10 11.72 15.94
N MET A 22 -5.48 11.52 14.80
CA MET A 22 -5.93 12.02 13.50
C MET A 22 -6.18 13.52 13.45
N CYS A 23 -5.34 14.30 14.14
CA CYS A 23 -5.31 15.74 13.93
C CYS A 23 -4.84 16.06 12.51
N GLU A 24 -4.97 17.32 12.10
CA GLU A 24 -4.60 17.73 10.73
C GLU A 24 -3.13 17.45 10.39
N LYS A 25 -2.23 17.53 11.37
CA LYS A 25 -0.82 17.17 11.21
C LYS A 25 -0.64 15.68 10.87
N HIS A 26 -1.36 14.81 11.56
CA HIS A 26 -1.35 13.36 11.29
C HIS A 26 -1.90 13.05 9.89
N LYS A 27 -3.03 13.62 9.55
CA LYS A 27 -3.64 13.46 8.22
C LYS A 27 -2.72 13.92 7.11
N LEU A 28 -2.07 15.06 7.29
CA LEU A 28 -1.13 15.61 6.31
C LEU A 28 0.10 14.71 6.14
N TYR A 29 0.67 14.23 7.24
CA TYR A 29 1.79 13.30 7.21
C TYR A 29 1.46 12.02 6.43
N PHE A 30 0.36 11.37 6.77
CA PHE A 30 -0.05 10.13 6.10
C PHE A 30 -0.45 10.36 4.66
N LYS A 31 -1.10 11.47 4.35
CA LYS A 31 -1.42 11.86 2.97
C LYS A 31 -0.16 11.97 2.11
N ASN A 32 0.85 12.68 2.59
CA ASN A 32 2.11 12.85 1.87
C ASN A 32 2.87 11.54 1.73
N LYS A 33 2.90 10.73 2.77
CA LYS A 33 3.51 9.40 2.74
C LYS A 33 2.83 8.48 1.71
N LEU A 34 1.51 8.47 1.67
CA LEU A 34 0.74 7.68 0.71
C LEU A 34 0.91 8.16 -0.72
N ILE A 35 0.92 9.47 -0.96
CA ILE A 35 1.16 10.04 -2.29
C ILE A 35 2.55 9.72 -2.80
N SER A 36 3.58 9.86 -1.97
CA SER A 36 4.96 9.51 -2.32
C SER A 36 5.08 8.03 -2.66
N TRP A 37 4.52 7.17 -1.83
CA TRP A 37 4.51 5.72 -2.05
C TRP A 37 3.78 5.33 -3.34
N LYS A 38 2.63 5.93 -3.59
CA LYS A 38 1.89 5.71 -4.85
C LYS A 38 2.72 6.08 -6.07
N LYS A 39 3.39 7.24 -6.05
CA LYS A 39 4.27 7.66 -7.15
C LYS A 39 5.38 6.65 -7.42
N ASP A 40 6.02 6.15 -6.37
CA ASP A 40 7.08 5.15 -6.49
C ASP A 40 6.56 3.84 -7.06
N LEU A 41 5.39 3.38 -6.62
CA LEU A 41 4.75 2.16 -7.13
C LEU A 41 4.34 2.30 -8.59
N VAL A 42 3.75 3.41 -8.98
CA VAL A 42 3.35 3.67 -10.37
C VAL A 42 4.58 3.68 -11.28
N ARG A 43 5.65 4.34 -10.85
CA ARG A 43 6.91 4.38 -11.60
C ARG A 43 7.49 2.97 -11.79
N SER A 44 7.58 2.22 -10.70
CA SER A 44 8.10 0.84 -10.72
C SER A 44 7.24 -0.07 -11.60
N ASN A 45 5.93 0.06 -11.53
CA ASN A 45 4.99 -0.72 -12.32
C ASN A 45 5.08 -0.42 -13.81
N ASN A 46 5.16 0.85 -14.18
CA ASN A 46 5.34 1.27 -15.58
C ASN A 46 6.68 0.78 -16.15
N GLN A 47 7.74 0.81 -15.35
CA GLN A 47 9.04 0.29 -15.76
C GLN A 47 9.01 -1.23 -15.97
N ALA A 48 8.35 -1.97 -15.08
CA ALA A 48 8.17 -3.41 -15.21
C ALA A 48 7.36 -3.78 -16.46
N LEU A 49 6.30 -3.05 -16.76
CA LEU A 49 5.51 -3.24 -17.99
C LEU A 49 6.32 -2.93 -19.24
N TYR A 50 7.13 -1.88 -19.22
CA TYR A 50 8.02 -1.54 -20.33
C TYR A 50 9.06 -2.64 -20.59
N ASN A 51 9.72 -3.14 -19.53
CA ASN A 51 10.69 -4.22 -19.63
C ASN A 51 10.05 -5.51 -20.13
N SER A 52 8.85 -5.85 -19.67
CA SER A 52 8.10 -7.02 -20.13
C SER A 52 7.77 -6.94 -21.63
N SER A 53 7.39 -5.77 -22.13
CA SER A 53 7.10 -5.57 -23.55
C SER A 53 8.35 -5.65 -24.42
N MET A 54 9.52 -5.28 -23.92
CA MET A 54 10.79 -5.43 -24.60
C MET A 54 11.25 -6.89 -24.70
N ASP A 55 11.00 -7.69 -23.65
CA ASP A 55 11.34 -9.11 -23.61
C ASP A 55 10.51 -9.95 -24.59
N ASP A 56 9.31 -9.52 -24.94
CA ASP A 56 8.46 -10.19 -25.94
C ASP A 56 9.06 -10.22 -27.34
N ASN A 57 10.02 -9.35 -27.62
CA ASN A 57 10.75 -9.32 -28.88
C ASN A 57 11.95 -10.29 -28.94
N SER A 58 12.31 -10.93 -27.81
CA SER A 58 13.36 -11.94 -27.78
C SER A 58 12.76 -13.32 -28.06
N THR A 59 12.88 -13.79 -29.31
CA THR A 59 12.51 -15.15 -29.69
C THR A 59 13.60 -16.11 -29.19
N SER A 60 13.36 -16.80 -28.09
CA SER A 60 14.21 -17.92 -27.72
C SER A 60 13.91 -19.13 -28.59
N ALA A 61 14.95 -19.71 -29.20
CA ALA A 61 14.84 -20.81 -30.15
C ALA A 61 14.59 -22.18 -29.49
N ASP A 62 14.68 -22.30 -28.15
CA ASP A 62 14.55 -23.53 -27.39
C ASP A 62 13.23 -23.59 -26.63
N ILE A 63 12.54 -24.73 -26.69
CA ILE A 63 11.27 -24.98 -25.98
C ILE A 63 11.44 -24.87 -24.44
N VAL A 64 12.58 -25.30 -23.89
CA VAL A 64 12.88 -25.20 -22.47
C VAL A 64 13.03 -23.74 -22.06
N ASP A 65 13.72 -22.93 -22.86
CA ASP A 65 13.88 -21.49 -22.65
C ASP A 65 12.53 -20.75 -22.77
N GLN A 66 11.67 -21.16 -23.71
CA GLN A 66 10.32 -20.61 -23.84
C GLN A 66 9.45 -20.92 -22.61
N ALA A 67 9.48 -22.14 -22.09
CA ALA A 67 8.75 -22.53 -20.89
C ALA A 67 9.25 -21.77 -19.64
N SER A 68 10.56 -21.62 -19.49
CA SER A 68 11.19 -20.85 -18.41
C SER A 68 10.81 -19.37 -18.52
N SER A 69 10.87 -18.79 -19.70
CA SER A 69 10.47 -17.40 -19.99
C SER A 69 8.99 -17.17 -19.68
N TYR A 70 8.11 -18.11 -20.03
CA TYR A 70 6.68 -18.07 -19.70
C TYR A 70 6.42 -18.06 -18.20
N THR A 71 7.12 -18.91 -17.44
CA THR A 71 7.03 -18.94 -15.96
C THR A 71 7.48 -17.62 -15.33
N ASP A 72 8.59 -17.05 -15.81
CA ASP A 72 9.11 -15.76 -15.34
C ASP A 72 8.11 -14.63 -15.63
N LYS A 73 7.51 -14.60 -16.81
CA LYS A 73 6.44 -13.64 -17.15
C LYS A 73 5.22 -13.76 -16.24
N ASN A 74 4.80 -14.98 -15.90
CA ASN A 74 3.70 -15.20 -14.98
C ASN A 74 4.01 -14.65 -13.58
N VAL A 75 5.23 -14.84 -13.06
CA VAL A 75 5.68 -14.28 -11.79
C VAL A 75 5.70 -12.75 -11.84
N GLU A 76 6.21 -12.16 -12.91
CA GLU A 76 6.21 -10.72 -13.12
C GLU A 76 4.79 -10.15 -13.18
N MET A 77 3.88 -10.78 -13.91
CA MET A 77 2.48 -10.35 -14.01
C MET A 77 1.76 -10.42 -12.66
N ARG A 78 2.02 -11.44 -11.86
CA ARG A 78 1.48 -11.54 -10.50
C ARG A 78 2.00 -10.41 -9.60
N ALA A 79 3.27 -10.06 -9.71
CA ALA A 79 3.88 -8.94 -8.99
C ALA A 79 3.24 -7.61 -9.42
N ILE A 80 3.07 -7.38 -10.71
CA ILE A 80 2.40 -6.20 -11.28
C ILE A 80 0.95 -6.10 -10.76
N ASN A 81 0.20 -7.20 -10.78
CA ASN A 81 -1.17 -7.24 -10.29
C ASN A 81 -1.26 -6.93 -8.80
N ARG A 82 -0.33 -7.43 -7.98
CA ARG A 82 -0.25 -7.08 -6.56
C ARG A 82 0.01 -5.59 -6.34
N GLN A 83 0.89 -5.00 -7.13
CA GLN A 83 1.18 -3.57 -7.09
C GLN A 83 -0.04 -2.73 -7.48
N ILE A 84 -0.79 -3.13 -8.51
CA ILE A 84 -2.04 -2.47 -8.92
C ILE A 84 -3.07 -2.50 -7.78
N LYS A 85 -3.25 -3.64 -7.13
CA LYS A 85 -4.13 -3.77 -5.96
C LYS A 85 -3.70 -2.87 -4.80
N LEU A 86 -2.40 -2.78 -4.57
CA LEU A 86 -1.84 -1.91 -3.53
C LEU A 86 -2.08 -0.43 -3.86
N ILE A 87 -1.89 -0.01 -5.10
CA ILE A 87 -2.21 1.34 -5.57
C ILE A 87 -3.69 1.67 -5.34
N SER A 88 -4.59 0.73 -5.63
CA SER A 88 -6.02 0.88 -5.36
C SER A 88 -6.31 1.06 -3.86
N LYS A 89 -5.63 0.32 -3.00
CA LYS A 89 -5.72 0.48 -1.54
C LYS A 89 -5.21 1.84 -1.07
N ILE A 90 -4.14 2.33 -1.66
CA ILE A 90 -3.61 3.68 -1.39
C ILE A 90 -4.63 4.76 -1.79
N ASP A 91 -5.25 4.63 -2.95
CA ASP A 91 -6.30 5.55 -3.39
C ASP A 91 -7.51 5.55 -2.46
N SER A 92 -7.91 4.38 -1.98
CA SER A 92 -8.97 4.25 -0.96
C SER A 92 -8.58 4.95 0.35
N ALA A 93 -7.34 4.78 0.80
CA ALA A 93 -6.84 5.44 2.00
C ALA A 93 -6.81 6.97 1.84
N LEU A 94 -6.41 7.47 0.68
CA LEU A 94 -6.43 8.90 0.36
C LEU A 94 -7.86 9.48 0.37
N ARG A 95 -8.83 8.73 -0.15
CA ARG A 95 -10.25 9.12 -0.08
C ARG A 95 -10.76 9.17 1.36
N LYS A 96 -10.36 8.21 2.20
CA LYS A 96 -10.69 8.21 3.63
C LYS A 96 -10.10 9.41 4.37
N ILE A 97 -8.89 9.82 4.05
CA ILE A 97 -8.28 11.04 4.60
C ILE A 97 -9.12 12.26 4.25
N LYS A 98 -9.56 12.36 3.00
CA LYS A 98 -10.42 13.44 2.53
C LYS A 98 -11.78 13.46 3.24
N ASP A 99 -12.37 12.28 3.46
CA ASP A 99 -13.67 12.11 4.12
C ASP A 99 -13.59 12.23 5.65
N GLY A 100 -12.39 12.15 6.23
CA GLY A 100 -12.17 12.19 7.67
C GLY A 100 -12.34 10.86 8.39
N THR A 101 -12.45 9.73 7.68
CA THR A 101 -12.62 8.38 8.24
C THR A 101 -11.32 7.59 8.33
N TYR A 102 -10.22 8.15 7.84
CA TYR A 102 -8.91 7.49 7.89
C TYR A 102 -8.44 7.27 9.32
N GLY A 103 -7.81 6.13 9.56
CA GLY A 103 -7.25 5.78 10.87
C GLY A 103 -8.23 5.10 11.83
N PHE A 104 -9.46 4.85 11.41
CA PHE A 104 -10.46 4.13 12.18
C PHE A 104 -10.76 2.78 11.56
N CYS A 105 -10.98 1.77 12.40
CA CYS A 105 -11.32 0.42 11.95
C CYS A 105 -12.68 0.43 11.23
N GLU A 106 -12.75 -0.22 10.08
CA GLU A 106 -14.01 -0.31 9.31
C GLU A 106 -15.09 -1.14 10.00
N GLU A 107 -14.68 -2.13 10.79
CA GLU A 107 -15.61 -3.03 11.48
C GLU A 107 -16.08 -2.51 12.82
N THR A 108 -15.13 -2.04 13.66
CA THR A 108 -15.40 -1.67 15.04
C THR A 108 -15.53 -0.17 15.26
N GLY A 109 -15.05 0.65 14.33
CA GLY A 109 -14.98 2.09 14.47
C GLY A 109 -13.91 2.58 15.46
N GLU A 110 -13.13 1.68 16.04
CA GLU A 110 -12.05 2.02 16.97
C GLU A 110 -10.83 2.60 16.25
N PRO A 111 -10.03 3.45 16.91
CA PRO A 111 -8.78 3.92 16.35
C PRO A 111 -7.81 2.76 16.05
N ILE A 112 -7.25 2.74 14.86
CA ILE A 112 -6.26 1.71 14.47
C ILE A 112 -4.96 1.87 15.24
N GLY A 113 -4.55 3.10 15.51
CA GLY A 113 -3.31 3.43 16.19
C GLY A 113 -2.22 3.94 15.26
N ILE A 114 -1.46 4.91 15.72
CA ILE A 114 -0.41 5.55 14.93
C ILE A 114 0.70 4.56 14.57
N LYS A 115 1.11 3.73 15.51
CA LYS A 115 2.18 2.73 15.29
C LYS A 115 1.83 1.77 14.17
N ARG A 116 0.60 1.27 14.17
CA ARG A 116 0.12 0.37 13.11
C ARG A 116 0.03 1.07 11.76
N LEU A 117 -0.46 2.30 11.73
CA LEU A 117 -0.53 3.10 10.50
C LEU A 117 0.86 3.47 9.96
N MET A 118 1.84 3.70 10.84
CA MET A 118 3.21 3.94 10.41
C MET A 118 3.85 2.70 9.79
N ALA A 119 3.56 1.53 10.34
CA ALA A 119 4.01 0.26 9.78
C ALA A 119 3.26 -0.09 8.48
N ARG A 120 1.96 0.16 8.44
CA ARG A 120 1.10 -0.12 7.29
C ARG A 120 0.07 1.00 7.07
N PRO A 121 0.40 2.01 6.26
CA PRO A 121 -0.46 3.17 6.05
C PRO A 121 -1.82 2.87 5.41
N VAL A 122 -1.95 1.74 4.72
CA VAL A 122 -3.20 1.30 4.09
C VAL A 122 -4.05 0.39 4.98
N ALA A 123 -3.68 0.22 6.25
CA ALA A 123 -4.44 -0.61 7.18
C ALA A 123 -5.87 -0.07 7.38
N THR A 124 -6.85 -0.96 7.25
CA THR A 124 -8.28 -0.65 7.39
C THR A 124 -8.89 -1.26 8.64
N LEU A 125 -8.20 -2.22 9.26
CA LEU A 125 -8.65 -2.95 10.43
C LEU A 125 -7.71 -2.73 11.60
N SER A 126 -8.25 -2.68 12.81
CA SER A 126 -7.46 -2.73 14.04
C SER A 126 -6.78 -4.10 14.19
N ILE A 127 -5.78 -4.19 15.06
CA ILE A 127 -5.08 -5.46 15.32
C ILE A 127 -6.07 -6.54 15.76
N ALA A 128 -7.00 -6.21 16.66
CA ALA A 128 -8.01 -7.15 17.16
C ALA A 128 -8.94 -7.64 16.04
N ALA A 129 -9.40 -6.74 15.16
CA ALA A 129 -10.24 -7.11 14.03
C ALA A 129 -9.49 -7.97 13.01
N GLN A 130 -8.22 -7.66 12.74
CA GLN A 130 -7.38 -8.45 11.86
C GLN A 130 -7.14 -9.86 12.39
N GLU A 131 -6.82 -10.00 13.68
CA GLU A 131 -6.65 -11.30 14.33
C GLU A 131 -7.92 -12.14 14.28
N LYS A 132 -9.08 -11.52 14.47
CA LYS A 132 -10.37 -12.18 14.36
C LYS A 132 -10.60 -12.74 12.95
N HIS A 133 -10.35 -11.94 11.92
CA HIS A 133 -10.44 -12.39 10.53
C HIS A 133 -9.52 -13.55 10.21
N GLU A 134 -8.27 -13.48 10.65
CA GLU A 134 -7.31 -14.55 10.43
C GLU A 134 -7.71 -15.86 11.11
N LYS A 135 -8.31 -15.80 12.30
CA LYS A 135 -8.85 -16.96 12.99
C LYS A 135 -10.04 -17.57 12.25
N GLU A 136 -10.97 -16.72 11.77
CA GLU A 136 -12.12 -17.17 10.99
C GLU A 136 -11.69 -17.83 9.67
N GLU A 137 -10.72 -17.23 8.96
CA GLU A 137 -10.17 -17.81 7.73
C GLU A 137 -9.54 -19.20 7.97
N LYS A 138 -8.82 -19.37 9.07
CA LYS A 138 -8.24 -20.68 9.44
C LYS A 138 -9.31 -21.73 9.69
N VAL A 139 -10.37 -21.40 10.42
CA VAL A 139 -11.48 -22.31 10.69
C VAL A 139 -12.16 -22.74 9.38
N TYR A 140 -12.42 -21.83 8.47
CA TYR A 140 -13.01 -22.18 7.16
C TYR A 140 -12.06 -23.00 6.27
N ALA A 141 -10.75 -22.79 6.38
CA ALA A 141 -9.78 -23.60 5.63
C ALA A 141 -9.66 -25.04 6.15
N ASP A 142 -9.86 -25.24 7.45
CA ASP A 142 -9.82 -26.58 8.06
C ASP A 142 -11.10 -27.39 7.83
N ASP A 143 -12.22 -26.75 7.50
CA ASP A 143 -13.51 -27.38 7.20
C ASP A 143 -13.64 -27.87 5.74
N VAL A 144 -12.65 -27.61 4.90
CA VAL A 144 -12.60 -28.03 3.50
C VAL A 144 -11.62 -29.20 3.33
#